data_352efc955b297efd1529caeb6dc4bcdd
#
_entry.id   352efc955b297efd1529caeb6dc4bcdd
#
_cell.length_a   1.000
_cell.length_b   1.000
_cell.length_c   1.000
_cell.angle_alpha   90.00
_cell.angle_beta   90.00
_cell.angle_gamma   90.00
#
_symmetry.space_group_name_H-M   'P 1'
#
loop_
_entity.id
_entity.type
_entity.pdbx_description
1 polymer ?
#
loop_
_entity_poly.entity_id
_entity_poly.type
_entity_poly.pdbx_seq_one_letter_code
_entity_poly.pdbx_strand_id
1 'polypeptide(L)'
;MAKRRKHGDGSVRLRKDGRWEGRVVIGYDEKGLPKTKNVLAKTKTECVAKLKALRESLETPAPKAPKPSISLGDWLDHWYQDYKKANLRPNTQMSYERRIYQHIIPALGNIHLDKLTTGDIQQFYTHLRQNGRLLRTELYGEGLSDQTIRGIHTTLHAALDKAVEEKLIFRNPADSCKLPPA
;
A
#
# COMPACT_ATOMS: atom_id res chain seq x y z
N MET A 1 -30.79 -28.59 29.48
CA MET A 1 -29.83 -29.14 28.51
C MET A 1 -28.88 -28.01 28.01
N ALA A 2 -27.57 -28.16 28.16
CA ALA A 2 -26.62 -27.12 27.73
C ALA A 2 -26.56 -27.07 26.21
N LYS A 3 -26.83 -25.91 25.63
CA LYS A 3 -26.84 -25.66 24.18
C LYS A 3 -25.42 -25.90 23.60
N ARG A 4 -25.28 -26.86 22.67
CA ARG A 4 -24.02 -27.17 21.97
C ARG A 4 -23.52 -25.93 21.22
N ARG A 5 -22.27 -25.52 21.46
CA ARG A 5 -21.63 -24.37 20.78
C ARG A 5 -21.47 -24.64 19.29
N LYS A 6 -21.56 -23.59 18.47
CA LYS A 6 -21.35 -23.70 17.02
C LYS A 6 -19.92 -24.15 16.72
N HIS A 7 -19.74 -24.89 15.63
CA HIS A 7 -18.43 -25.27 15.12
C HIS A 7 -17.61 -24.01 14.83
N GLY A 8 -16.40 -23.90 15.41
CA GLY A 8 -15.55 -22.71 15.28
C GLY A 8 -15.47 -21.80 16.52
N ASP A 9 -16.40 -21.94 17.50
CA ASP A 9 -16.44 -21.08 18.70
C ASP A 9 -15.31 -21.34 19.72
N GLY A 10 -14.40 -22.27 19.42
CA GLY A 10 -13.36 -22.69 20.35
C GLY A 10 -13.88 -23.54 21.51
N SER A 11 -12.99 -24.18 22.25
CA SER A 11 -13.33 -24.98 23.41
C SER A 11 -12.91 -24.29 24.71
N VAL A 12 -13.72 -24.46 25.77
CA VAL A 12 -13.41 -23.94 27.11
C VAL A 12 -13.55 -25.11 28.08
N ARG A 13 -12.48 -25.40 28.82
CA ARG A 13 -12.42 -26.48 29.80
C ARG A 13 -11.79 -26.02 31.11
N LEU A 14 -12.18 -26.68 32.21
CA LEU A 14 -11.52 -26.53 33.50
C LEU A 14 -10.32 -27.46 33.53
N ARG A 15 -9.15 -26.96 33.89
CA ARG A 15 -7.92 -27.71 34.06
C ARG A 15 -7.86 -28.32 35.48
N LYS A 16 -7.02 -29.33 35.66
CA LYS A 16 -6.78 -29.94 36.96
C LYS A 16 -6.20 -28.96 38.01
N ASP A 17 -5.55 -27.89 37.54
CA ASP A 17 -4.98 -26.81 38.37
C ASP A 17 -6.00 -25.75 38.81
N GLY A 18 -7.31 -25.98 38.54
CA GLY A 18 -8.38 -25.06 38.90
C GLY A 18 -8.56 -23.85 37.98
N ARG A 19 -7.73 -23.71 36.94
CA ARG A 19 -7.85 -22.61 35.95
C ARG A 19 -8.68 -23.04 34.75
N TRP A 20 -9.36 -22.05 34.15
CA TRP A 20 -10.12 -22.23 32.90
C TRP A 20 -9.20 -22.03 31.72
N GLU A 21 -9.21 -22.94 30.77
CA GLU A 21 -8.46 -22.88 29.51
C GLU A 21 -9.45 -22.74 28.35
N GLY A 22 -9.28 -21.67 27.56
CA GLY A 22 -9.93 -21.50 26.28
C GLY A 22 -8.96 -21.81 25.14
N ARG A 23 -9.42 -22.54 24.12
CA ARG A 23 -8.59 -22.94 22.97
C ARG A 23 -9.31 -22.61 21.68
N VAL A 24 -8.62 -21.95 20.75
CA VAL A 24 -9.11 -21.66 19.39
C VAL A 24 -8.12 -22.19 18.35
N VAL A 25 -8.65 -22.80 17.28
CA VAL A 25 -7.84 -23.25 16.13
C VAL A 25 -7.56 -22.03 15.26
N ILE A 26 -6.28 -21.78 14.93
CA ILE A 26 -5.82 -20.66 14.11
C ILE A 26 -5.35 -21.07 12.72
N GLY A 27 -5.33 -22.36 12.42
CA GLY A 27 -4.88 -22.93 11.15
C GLY A 27 -4.52 -24.38 11.30
N TYR A 28 -3.90 -24.93 10.27
CA TYR A 28 -3.39 -26.31 10.23
C TYR A 28 -1.92 -26.28 9.82
N ASP A 29 -1.13 -27.24 10.29
CA ASP A 29 0.24 -27.42 9.84
C ASP A 29 0.30 -28.18 8.51
N GLU A 30 1.52 -28.38 7.98
CA GLU A 30 1.74 -29.12 6.72
C GLU A 30 1.27 -30.59 6.78
N LYS A 31 1.07 -31.14 8.00
CA LYS A 31 0.58 -32.48 8.24
C LYS A 31 -0.93 -32.54 8.52
N GLY A 32 -1.65 -31.40 8.36
CA GLY A 32 -3.08 -31.32 8.61
C GLY A 32 -3.47 -31.27 10.09
N LEU A 33 -2.53 -31.11 11.02
CA LEU A 33 -2.82 -31.00 12.44
C LEU A 33 -3.20 -29.56 12.82
N PRO A 34 -4.22 -29.36 13.69
CA PRO A 34 -4.70 -28.03 14.03
C PRO A 34 -3.69 -27.26 14.88
N LYS A 35 -3.23 -26.12 14.39
CA LYS A 35 -2.50 -25.13 15.19
C LYS A 35 -3.49 -24.37 16.08
N THR A 36 -3.25 -24.35 17.40
CA THR A 36 -4.15 -23.73 18.36
C THR A 36 -3.46 -22.65 19.17
N LYS A 37 -4.20 -21.58 19.50
CA LYS A 37 -3.84 -20.63 20.56
C LYS A 37 -4.72 -20.84 21.79
N ASN A 38 -4.13 -20.69 22.96
CA ASN A 38 -4.80 -20.91 24.23
C ASN A 38 -4.81 -19.63 25.07
N VAL A 39 -5.89 -19.45 25.85
CA VAL A 39 -5.99 -18.42 26.89
C VAL A 39 -6.28 -19.07 28.22
N LEU A 40 -5.76 -18.51 29.30
CA LEU A 40 -5.98 -18.99 30.68
C LEU A 40 -6.66 -17.90 31.51
N ALA A 41 -7.57 -18.32 32.39
CA ALA A 41 -8.26 -17.42 33.30
C ALA A 41 -8.63 -18.13 34.61
N LYS A 42 -8.84 -17.37 35.68
CA LYS A 42 -9.29 -17.90 36.98
C LYS A 42 -10.77 -18.27 36.96
N THR A 43 -11.59 -17.59 36.17
CA THR A 43 -13.03 -17.85 36.06
C THR A 43 -13.43 -18.24 34.65
N LYS A 44 -14.54 -18.97 34.50
CA LYS A 44 -15.11 -19.35 33.20
C LYS A 44 -15.51 -18.14 32.38
N THR A 45 -16.10 -17.13 33.02
CA THR A 45 -16.58 -15.91 32.34
C THR A 45 -15.40 -15.12 31.76
N GLU A 46 -14.34 -14.94 32.55
CA GLU A 46 -13.11 -14.29 32.10
C GLU A 46 -12.45 -15.05 30.95
N CYS A 47 -12.40 -16.39 31.03
CA CYS A 47 -11.86 -17.23 29.97
C CYS A 47 -12.63 -17.07 28.65
N VAL A 48 -13.95 -17.02 28.70
CA VAL A 48 -14.82 -16.79 27.53
C VAL A 48 -14.59 -15.38 26.95
N ALA A 49 -14.48 -14.37 27.79
CA ALA A 49 -14.20 -12.99 27.35
C ALA A 49 -12.83 -12.87 26.66
N LYS A 50 -11.77 -13.47 27.27
CA LYS A 50 -10.44 -13.52 26.68
C LYS A 50 -10.41 -14.31 25.37
N LEU A 51 -11.17 -15.41 25.28
CA LEU A 51 -11.25 -16.21 24.06
C LEU A 51 -11.94 -15.43 22.93
N LYS A 52 -12.99 -14.66 23.26
CA LYS A 52 -13.69 -13.79 22.31
C LYS A 52 -12.76 -12.67 21.81
N ALA A 53 -12.06 -11.97 22.70
CA ALA A 53 -11.08 -10.95 22.34
C ALA A 53 -9.94 -11.52 21.48
N LEU A 54 -9.46 -12.74 21.80
CA LEU A 54 -8.46 -13.42 20.96
C LEU A 54 -9.00 -13.72 19.57
N ARG A 55 -10.25 -14.16 19.42
CA ARG A 55 -10.90 -14.37 18.12
C ARG A 55 -11.02 -13.08 17.34
N GLU A 56 -11.53 -12.02 17.95
CA GLU A 56 -11.66 -10.69 17.31
C GLU A 56 -10.29 -10.18 16.84
N SER A 57 -9.21 -10.42 17.59
CA SER A 57 -7.84 -10.09 17.17
C SER A 57 -7.31 -10.97 16.04
N LEU A 58 -7.88 -12.17 15.83
CA LEU A 58 -7.52 -13.08 14.74
C LEU A 58 -8.41 -12.90 13.50
N GLU A 59 -9.66 -12.43 13.69
CA GLU A 59 -10.59 -12.09 12.62
C GLU A 59 -10.35 -10.68 12.05
N THR A 60 -9.83 -9.75 12.85
CA THR A 60 -9.13 -8.60 12.31
C THR A 60 -7.89 -9.13 11.57
N PRO A 61 -7.76 -8.93 10.24
CA PRO A 61 -6.52 -9.30 9.58
C PRO A 61 -5.40 -8.63 10.37
N ALA A 62 -4.54 -9.45 11.00
CA ALA A 62 -3.30 -8.93 11.57
C ALA A 62 -2.74 -7.96 10.55
N PRO A 63 -2.27 -6.76 10.94
CA PRO A 63 -1.61 -5.90 10.00
C PRO A 63 -0.61 -6.81 9.29
N LYS A 64 -0.86 -7.09 8.00
CA LYS A 64 0.04 -7.91 7.20
C LYS A 64 1.40 -7.30 7.45
N ALA A 65 2.38 -8.13 7.83
CA ALA A 65 3.77 -7.69 7.88
C ALA A 65 3.97 -6.76 6.68
N PRO A 66 4.42 -5.52 6.87
CA PRO A 66 4.48 -4.57 5.79
C PRO A 66 5.11 -5.29 4.61
N LYS A 67 4.37 -5.47 3.52
CA LYS A 67 4.98 -5.91 2.26
C LYS A 67 6.16 -4.97 2.10
N PRO A 68 7.36 -5.44 1.73
CA PRO A 68 8.48 -4.55 1.51
C PRO A 68 7.96 -3.41 0.65
N SER A 69 7.87 -2.20 1.23
CA SER A 69 7.23 -1.10 0.56
C SER A 69 8.19 -0.68 -0.54
N ILE A 70 7.77 -0.84 -1.77
CA ILE A 70 8.55 -0.48 -2.94
C ILE A 70 8.65 1.05 -3.02
N SER A 71 9.81 1.57 -3.40
CA SER A 71 9.95 3.00 -3.65
C SER A 71 9.17 3.41 -4.90
N LEU A 72 8.74 4.68 -4.97
CA LEU A 72 8.09 5.19 -6.19
C LEU A 72 9.01 5.08 -7.40
N GLY A 73 10.31 5.27 -7.22
CA GLY A 73 11.30 5.17 -8.30
C GLY A 73 11.39 3.76 -8.87
N ASP A 74 11.53 2.75 -8.00
CA ASP A 74 11.57 1.35 -8.42
C ASP A 74 10.26 0.91 -9.08
N TRP A 75 9.12 1.38 -8.54
CA TRP A 75 7.82 1.11 -9.14
C TRP A 75 7.66 1.73 -10.53
N LEU A 76 8.05 2.99 -10.71
CA LEU A 76 7.97 3.67 -12.00
C LEU A 76 8.84 3.02 -13.07
N ASP A 77 10.04 2.59 -12.70
CA ASP A 77 10.93 1.86 -13.62
C ASP A 77 10.30 0.52 -14.02
N HIS A 78 9.87 -0.28 -13.06
CA HIS A 78 9.17 -1.55 -13.30
C HIS A 78 7.92 -1.34 -14.18
N TRP A 79 7.04 -0.39 -13.80
CA TRP A 79 5.83 -0.08 -14.58
C TRP A 79 6.14 0.35 -16.01
N TYR A 80 7.17 1.18 -16.20
CA TYR A 80 7.53 1.66 -17.53
C TYR A 80 8.09 0.54 -18.39
N GLN A 81 9.04 -0.23 -17.89
CA GLN A 81 9.69 -1.30 -18.64
C GLN A 81 8.72 -2.43 -19.00
N ASP A 82 7.91 -2.89 -18.04
CA ASP A 82 7.09 -4.09 -18.21
C ASP A 82 5.70 -3.83 -18.81
N TYR A 83 5.09 -2.67 -18.50
CA TYR A 83 3.72 -2.40 -18.94
C TYR A 83 3.60 -1.39 -20.07
N LYS A 84 4.56 -0.47 -20.25
CA LYS A 84 4.39 0.63 -21.20
C LYS A 84 5.32 0.58 -22.39
N LYS A 85 6.60 0.36 -22.19
CA LYS A 85 7.65 0.56 -23.19
C LYS A 85 7.40 -0.21 -24.49
N ALA A 86 7.04 -1.48 -24.40
CA ALA A 86 6.83 -2.35 -25.57
C ALA A 86 5.72 -1.85 -26.52
N ASN A 87 4.74 -1.12 -25.97
CA ASN A 87 3.56 -0.68 -26.73
C ASN A 87 3.66 0.79 -27.21
N LEU A 88 4.79 1.46 -26.96
CA LEU A 88 4.97 2.88 -27.28
C LEU A 88 5.87 3.06 -28.51
N ARG A 89 5.54 4.06 -29.34
CA ARG A 89 6.42 4.53 -30.42
C ARG A 89 7.69 5.19 -29.86
N PRO A 90 8.84 5.14 -30.56
CA PRO A 90 10.11 5.68 -30.06
C PRO A 90 10.05 7.10 -29.51
N ASN A 91 9.41 8.03 -30.20
CA ASN A 91 9.25 9.42 -29.73
C ASN A 91 8.42 9.51 -28.44
N THR A 92 7.43 8.63 -28.27
CA THR A 92 6.63 8.57 -27.05
C THR A 92 7.44 7.97 -25.90
N GLN A 93 8.25 6.94 -26.17
CA GLN A 93 9.18 6.39 -25.18
C GLN A 93 10.11 7.48 -24.64
N MET A 94 10.77 8.25 -25.50
CA MET A 94 11.61 9.39 -25.09
C MET A 94 10.87 10.38 -24.19
N SER A 95 9.60 10.64 -24.50
CA SER A 95 8.77 11.57 -23.69
C SER A 95 8.46 10.99 -22.31
N TYR A 96 8.16 9.68 -22.21
CA TYR A 96 7.96 8.99 -20.93
C TYR A 96 9.23 8.94 -20.12
N GLU A 97 10.36 8.55 -20.74
CA GLU A 97 11.67 8.48 -20.11
C GLU A 97 12.10 9.82 -19.53
N ARG A 98 11.91 10.90 -20.28
CA ARG A 98 12.20 12.25 -19.77
C ARG A 98 11.36 12.59 -18.55
N ARG A 99 10.05 12.33 -18.57
CA ARG A 99 9.14 12.61 -17.45
C ARG A 99 9.50 11.80 -16.22
N ILE A 100 9.78 10.51 -16.40
CA ILE A 100 10.08 9.58 -15.31
C ILE A 100 11.47 9.86 -14.73
N TYR A 101 12.51 9.75 -15.54
CA TYR A 101 13.90 9.74 -15.06
C TYR A 101 14.47 11.13 -14.81
N GLN A 102 14.00 12.15 -15.50
CA GLN A 102 14.52 13.51 -15.32
C GLN A 102 13.70 14.36 -14.36
N HIS A 103 12.43 14.06 -14.15
CA HIS A 103 11.56 14.87 -13.30
C HIS A 103 11.00 14.13 -12.10
N ILE A 104 10.34 12.97 -12.29
CA ILE A 104 9.62 12.32 -11.19
C ILE A 104 10.58 11.60 -10.24
N ILE A 105 11.46 10.74 -10.74
CA ILE A 105 12.38 9.96 -9.91
C ILE A 105 13.31 10.83 -9.07
N PRO A 106 13.96 11.88 -9.59
CA PRO A 106 14.83 12.73 -8.78
C PRO A 106 14.12 13.44 -7.62
N ALA A 107 12.83 13.75 -7.79
CA ALA A 107 12.05 14.51 -6.81
C ALA A 107 11.30 13.61 -5.82
N LEU A 108 10.68 12.55 -6.29
CA LEU A 108 9.75 11.71 -5.52
C LEU A 108 10.21 10.25 -5.40
N GLY A 109 11.21 9.81 -6.16
CA GLY A 109 11.59 8.41 -6.31
C GLY A 109 11.95 7.70 -5.01
N ASN A 110 12.53 8.41 -4.05
CA ASN A 110 12.91 7.85 -2.75
C ASN A 110 11.73 7.65 -1.79
N ILE A 111 10.56 8.20 -2.10
CA ILE A 111 9.36 8.04 -1.27
C ILE A 111 8.76 6.66 -1.53
N HIS A 112 8.48 5.92 -0.46
CA HIS A 112 7.77 4.66 -0.56
C HIS A 112 6.32 4.87 -0.99
N LEU A 113 5.78 3.97 -1.83
CA LEU A 113 4.43 4.08 -2.38
C LEU A 113 3.33 4.23 -1.31
N ASP A 114 3.47 3.52 -0.19
CA ASP A 114 2.53 3.56 0.93
C ASP A 114 2.57 4.86 1.74
N LYS A 115 3.64 5.64 1.58
CA LYS A 115 3.86 6.92 2.26
C LYS A 115 3.64 8.13 1.37
N LEU A 116 3.52 7.92 0.06
CA LEU A 116 3.32 9.01 -0.89
C LEU A 116 1.96 9.67 -0.67
N THR A 117 1.97 10.98 -0.43
CA THR A 117 0.76 11.76 -0.17
C THR A 117 0.41 12.68 -1.35
N THR A 118 -0.85 13.10 -1.42
CA THR A 118 -1.29 14.16 -2.35
C THR A 118 -0.51 15.46 -2.14
N GLY A 119 -0.12 15.76 -0.89
CA GLY A 119 0.68 16.95 -0.55
C GLY A 119 2.06 16.91 -1.20
N ASP A 120 2.75 15.76 -1.16
CA ASP A 120 4.06 15.60 -1.79
C ASP A 120 3.98 15.84 -3.30
N ILE A 121 2.95 15.27 -3.95
CA ILE A 121 2.73 15.44 -5.38
C ILE A 121 2.38 16.90 -5.72
N GLN A 122 1.58 17.56 -4.89
CA GLN A 122 1.22 18.97 -5.11
C GLN A 122 2.43 19.90 -4.95
N GLN A 123 3.29 19.67 -3.97
CA GLN A 123 4.54 20.40 -3.79
C GLN A 123 5.48 20.17 -4.99
N PHE A 124 5.56 18.95 -5.48
CA PHE A 124 6.32 18.62 -6.68
C PHE A 124 5.84 19.43 -7.90
N TYR A 125 4.53 19.53 -8.15
CA TYR A 125 4.02 20.34 -9.27
C TYR A 125 4.32 21.83 -9.09
N THR A 126 4.25 22.34 -7.87
CA THR A 126 4.63 23.72 -7.56
C THR A 126 6.11 23.97 -7.87
N HIS A 127 6.97 23.04 -7.45
CA HIS A 127 8.41 23.10 -7.76
C HIS A 127 8.68 23.05 -9.27
N LEU A 128 8.02 22.16 -10.00
CA LEU A 128 8.15 22.08 -11.46
C LEU A 128 7.77 23.38 -12.17
N ARG A 129 6.76 24.06 -11.66
CA ARG A 129 6.30 25.35 -12.21
C ARG A 129 7.31 26.48 -11.98
N GLN A 130 8.04 26.43 -10.90
CA GLN A 130 9.03 27.44 -10.52
C GLN A 130 10.41 27.14 -11.09
N ASN A 131 10.90 25.91 -10.91
CA ASN A 131 12.31 25.53 -11.12
C ASN A 131 12.47 24.18 -11.86
N GLY A 132 11.45 23.71 -12.56
CA GLY A 132 11.47 22.37 -13.15
C GLY A 132 12.21 22.25 -14.48
N ARG A 133 12.65 23.34 -15.08
CA ARG A 133 13.34 23.32 -16.38
C ARG A 133 14.81 22.97 -16.22
N LEU A 134 15.27 21.97 -16.95
CA LEU A 134 16.63 21.46 -16.89
C LEU A 134 17.53 22.02 -17.99
N LEU A 135 16.95 22.49 -19.10
CA LEU A 135 17.70 22.97 -20.27
C LEU A 135 17.12 24.28 -20.79
N ARG A 136 17.98 25.15 -21.34
CA ARG A 136 17.61 26.43 -21.96
C ARG A 136 16.85 27.37 -21.01
N THR A 137 17.25 27.38 -19.74
CA THR A 137 16.66 28.24 -18.71
C THR A 137 16.81 29.72 -19.02
N GLU A 138 17.91 30.12 -19.64
CA GLU A 138 18.18 31.50 -20.08
C GLU A 138 17.17 32.02 -21.09
N LEU A 139 16.63 31.14 -21.95
CA LEU A 139 15.71 31.54 -23.03
C LEU A 139 14.24 31.47 -22.61
N TYR A 140 13.89 30.51 -21.73
CA TYR A 140 12.49 30.18 -21.44
C TYR A 140 12.14 30.25 -19.95
N GLY A 141 13.07 30.73 -19.09
CA GLY A 141 12.91 30.74 -17.65
C GLY A 141 13.10 29.37 -17.00
N GLU A 142 13.09 29.34 -15.68
CA GLU A 142 13.38 28.14 -14.88
C GLU A 142 12.19 27.17 -14.76
N GLY A 143 10.97 27.66 -14.94
CA GLY A 143 9.76 26.87 -14.80
C GLY A 143 9.41 26.05 -16.04
N LEU A 144 8.69 24.95 -15.83
CA LEU A 144 8.07 24.18 -16.90
C LEU A 144 6.72 24.78 -17.30
N SER A 145 6.35 24.60 -18.57
CA SER A 145 5.03 24.98 -19.05
C SER A 145 3.94 24.12 -18.42
N ASP A 146 2.75 24.68 -18.27
CA ASP A 146 1.57 23.99 -17.72
C ASP A 146 1.26 22.71 -18.49
N GLN A 147 1.43 22.70 -19.81
CA GLN A 147 1.27 21.50 -20.65
C GLN A 147 2.29 20.39 -20.31
N THR A 148 3.53 20.75 -20.00
CA THR A 148 4.56 19.78 -19.58
C THR A 148 4.21 19.18 -18.24
N ILE A 149 3.78 20.01 -17.27
CA ILE A 149 3.34 19.56 -15.94
C ILE A 149 2.15 18.61 -16.05
N ARG A 150 1.18 18.91 -16.89
CA ARG A 150 0.05 18.00 -17.18
C ARG A 150 0.52 16.66 -17.76
N GLY A 151 1.49 16.69 -18.67
CA GLY A 151 2.08 15.45 -19.21
C GLY A 151 2.80 14.63 -18.16
N ILE A 152 3.50 15.27 -17.21
CA ILE A 152 4.14 14.60 -16.07
C ILE A 152 3.07 13.99 -15.14
N HIS A 153 2.02 14.74 -14.83
CA HIS A 153 0.88 14.26 -14.06
C HIS A 153 0.24 13.01 -14.69
N THR A 154 -0.08 13.08 -15.99
CA THR A 154 -0.70 11.94 -16.69
C THR A 154 0.16 10.68 -16.60
N THR A 155 1.49 10.82 -16.70
CA THR A 155 2.42 9.70 -16.57
C THR A 155 2.44 9.14 -15.15
N LEU A 156 2.54 10.01 -14.14
CA LEU A 156 2.54 9.62 -12.73
C LEU A 156 1.20 9.00 -12.32
N HIS A 157 0.09 9.62 -12.69
CA HIS A 157 -1.26 9.15 -12.41
C HIS A 157 -1.48 7.73 -12.95
N ALA A 158 -1.14 7.48 -14.23
CA ALA A 158 -1.29 6.17 -14.85
C ALA A 158 -0.44 5.07 -14.17
N ALA A 159 0.75 5.42 -13.68
CA ALA A 159 1.59 4.48 -12.93
C ALA A 159 1.02 4.18 -11.54
N LEU A 160 0.45 5.19 -10.87
CA LEU A 160 -0.19 5.02 -9.55
C LEU A 160 -1.53 4.28 -9.66
N ASP A 161 -2.32 4.49 -10.72
CA ASP A 161 -3.51 3.68 -11.00
C ASP A 161 -3.16 2.20 -11.12
N LYS A 162 -2.08 1.90 -11.84
CA LYS A 162 -1.59 0.53 -11.95
C LYS A 162 -1.13 -0.02 -10.60
N ALA A 163 -0.53 0.79 -9.75
CA ALA A 163 -0.19 0.39 -8.38
C ALA A 163 -1.43 0.06 -7.52
N VAL A 164 -2.55 0.75 -7.74
CA VAL A 164 -3.84 0.43 -7.12
C VAL A 164 -4.38 -0.91 -7.63
N GLU A 165 -4.35 -1.15 -8.95
CA GLU A 165 -4.76 -2.42 -9.55
C GLU A 165 -3.95 -3.60 -8.99
N GLU A 166 -2.64 -3.43 -8.84
CA GLU A 166 -1.71 -4.42 -8.25
C GLU A 166 -1.83 -4.52 -6.71
N LYS A 167 -2.73 -3.73 -6.10
CA LYS A 167 -2.96 -3.70 -4.65
C LYS A 167 -1.71 -3.34 -3.81
N LEU A 168 -0.81 -2.55 -4.38
CA LEU A 168 0.34 -1.98 -3.70
C LEU A 168 -0.07 -0.80 -2.82
N ILE A 169 -1.03 0.00 -3.29
CA ILE A 169 -1.66 1.11 -2.57
C ILE A 169 -3.19 0.99 -2.64
N PHE A 170 -3.89 1.62 -1.69
CA PHE A 170 -5.37 1.55 -1.62
C PHE A 170 -6.08 2.52 -2.55
N ARG A 171 -5.47 3.67 -2.82
CA ARG A 171 -6.01 4.77 -3.63
C ARG A 171 -4.87 5.50 -4.33
N ASN A 172 -5.18 6.14 -5.45
CA ASN A 172 -4.23 6.96 -6.15
C ASN A 172 -4.10 8.34 -5.48
N PRO A 173 -2.94 8.70 -4.90
CA PRO A 173 -2.77 10.01 -4.27
C PRO A 173 -2.76 11.18 -5.27
N ALA A 174 -2.64 10.92 -6.58
CA ALA A 174 -2.67 11.95 -7.61
C ALA A 174 -4.09 12.40 -8.00
N ASP A 175 -5.14 11.63 -7.65
CA ASP A 175 -6.55 11.94 -8.02
C ASP A 175 -7.01 13.31 -7.54
N SER A 176 -6.57 13.72 -6.35
CA SER A 176 -7.00 14.97 -5.71
C SER A 176 -6.06 16.14 -5.95
N CYS A 177 -5.05 15.99 -6.83
CA CYS A 177 -4.10 17.06 -7.13
C CYS A 177 -4.73 18.13 -8.00
N LYS A 178 -4.43 19.40 -7.69
CA LYS A 178 -4.81 20.54 -8.52
C LYS A 178 -3.78 20.74 -9.63
N LEU A 179 -4.24 20.67 -10.86
CA LEU A 179 -3.43 20.92 -12.04
C LEU A 179 -3.57 22.38 -12.51
N PRO A 180 -2.53 22.92 -13.17
CA PRO A 180 -2.67 24.21 -13.83
C PRO A 180 -3.77 24.17 -14.90
N PRO A 181 -4.39 25.31 -15.23
CA PRO A 181 -5.42 25.37 -16.27
C PRO A 181 -4.90 24.88 -17.63
N ALA A 182 -5.83 24.45 -18.49
CA ALA A 182 -5.50 24.02 -19.84
C ALA A 182 -5.19 25.21 -20.73
#